data_22b698934bba965d83e8124a9e8bb5dd
#
_entry.id   22b698934bba965d83e8124a9e8bb5dd
#
_cell.length_a   1.000
_cell.length_b   1.000
_cell.length_c   1.000
_cell.angle_alpha   90.00
_cell.angle_beta   90.00
_cell.angle_gamma   90.00
#
_symmetry.space_group_name_H-M   'P 1'
#
loop_
_entity.id
_entity.type
_entity.pdbx_description
1 polymer ?
#
loop_
_entity_poly.entity_id
_entity_poly.type
_entity_poly.pdbx_seq_one_letter_code
_entity_poly.pdbx_strand_id
1 'polypeptide(L)'
;MCRAVACLCLLSMWLSATTAPLLIHPSQAAEPAGKPADRWESSIARFEALDAKHPPPKGAILFIGSSSIVGWDLAKSFPGLPVINRGFGGSHLADSVRYAERIVLPYRPKIIVLYAGDNDLAAGKTPERVWEDYKAFVNKVHAALPQTKIIYIGIKPSIARWHLIDKIRKANRLIAETAATDQRLVFVDIEKPMLGPDGKPRQELLKADGLHLNQTGYKLWSDLLRPHLKDAVPAPDR
;
A
#
# COMPACT_ATOMS: atom_id res chain seq x y z
N MET A 1 46.03 -48.15 87.05
CA MET A 1 47.05 -47.07 87.07
C MET A 1 47.89 -47.25 85.81
N CYS A 2 47.76 -46.36 84.85
CA CYS A 2 48.82 -45.97 83.91
C CYS A 2 48.27 -45.05 82.85
N ARG A 3 48.81 -43.91 82.75
CA ARG A 3 48.44 -42.78 81.85
C ARG A 3 48.96 -43.08 80.45
N ALA A 4 48.07 -42.90 79.44
CA ALA A 4 48.50 -42.88 78.08
C ALA A 4 48.60 -41.38 77.59
N VAL A 5 49.76 -41.09 77.05
CA VAL A 5 50.10 -39.78 76.44
C VAL A 5 49.70 -39.82 74.98
N ALA A 6 48.85 -38.90 74.57
CA ALA A 6 48.47 -38.73 73.17
C ALA A 6 49.46 -37.76 72.51
N CYS A 7 50.04 -38.20 71.39
CA CYS A 7 50.90 -37.40 70.54
C CYS A 7 50.04 -36.73 69.43
N LEU A 8 50.03 -35.41 69.42
CA LEU A 8 49.34 -34.63 68.42
C LEU A 8 50.24 -34.38 67.21
N CYS A 9 49.95 -34.99 66.07
CA CYS A 9 50.57 -34.62 64.78
C CYS A 9 49.74 -33.57 64.09
N LEU A 10 50.26 -32.37 63.98
CA LEU A 10 49.70 -31.29 63.17
C LEU A 10 50.09 -31.47 61.70
N LEU A 11 49.12 -31.86 60.86
CA LEU A 11 49.24 -31.81 59.39
C LEU A 11 48.84 -30.40 58.91
N SER A 12 49.81 -29.65 58.46
CA SER A 12 49.58 -28.37 57.74
C SER A 12 49.20 -28.66 56.29
N MET A 13 47.89 -28.50 55.97
CA MET A 13 47.39 -28.50 54.57
C MET A 13 47.62 -27.12 53.91
N TRP A 14 48.49 -27.10 52.92
CA TRP A 14 48.65 -25.95 52.02
C TRP A 14 47.53 -25.99 51.00
N LEU A 15 46.57 -25.00 51.05
CA LEU A 15 45.62 -24.78 50.04
C LEU A 15 46.25 -23.95 48.90
N SER A 16 46.59 -24.61 47.80
CA SER A 16 46.96 -23.90 46.55
C SER A 16 45.77 -23.39 45.90
N ALA A 17 45.54 -22.09 45.96
CA ALA A 17 44.47 -21.38 45.17
C ALA A 17 44.94 -21.29 43.71
N THR A 18 44.38 -22.14 42.85
CA THR A 18 44.50 -22.00 41.38
C THR A 18 43.53 -20.95 40.91
N THR A 19 44.02 -19.76 40.62
CA THR A 19 43.25 -18.72 39.92
C THR A 19 43.12 -19.10 38.44
N ALA A 20 41.95 -19.57 38.02
CA ALA A 20 41.63 -19.77 36.61
C ALA A 20 41.49 -18.39 35.92
N PRO A 21 42.07 -18.18 34.73
CA PRO A 21 41.87 -16.93 34.00
C PRO A 21 40.42 -16.84 33.51
N LEU A 22 39.74 -15.73 33.85
CA LEU A 22 38.46 -15.38 33.28
C LEU A 22 38.66 -15.17 31.76
N LEU A 23 38.22 -16.11 30.96
CA LEU A 23 38.07 -15.91 29.50
C LEU A 23 36.95 -14.90 29.27
N ILE A 24 37.30 -13.64 29.06
CA ILE A 24 36.38 -12.61 28.56
C ILE A 24 36.05 -12.99 27.13
N HIS A 25 34.89 -13.60 26.93
CA HIS A 25 34.33 -13.77 25.60
C HIS A 25 34.01 -12.37 25.06
N PRO A 26 34.48 -12.01 23.84
CA PRO A 26 34.02 -10.76 23.24
C PRO A 26 32.52 -10.85 23.09
N SER A 27 31.80 -9.90 23.72
CA SER A 27 30.38 -9.70 23.53
C SER A 27 30.13 -9.58 22.00
N GLN A 28 29.43 -10.56 21.43
CA GLN A 28 28.93 -10.42 20.06
C GLN A 28 28.04 -9.17 20.07
N ALA A 29 28.53 -8.11 19.43
CA ALA A 29 27.70 -6.96 19.15
C ALA A 29 26.45 -7.48 18.43
N ALA A 30 25.27 -7.26 19.04
CA ALA A 30 24.00 -7.58 18.40
C ALA A 30 23.97 -6.90 17.04
N GLU A 31 23.81 -7.69 15.98
CA GLU A 31 23.56 -7.13 14.66
C GLU A 31 22.40 -6.13 14.77
N PRO A 32 22.50 -4.95 14.12
CA PRO A 32 21.43 -3.97 14.15
C PRO A 32 20.16 -4.67 13.67
N ALA A 33 19.13 -4.67 14.50
CA ALA A 33 17.83 -5.24 14.19
C ALA A 33 17.43 -4.78 12.76
N GLY A 34 17.39 -5.73 11.82
CA GLY A 34 17.07 -5.44 10.43
C GLY A 34 15.78 -4.63 10.38
N LYS A 35 15.71 -3.61 9.50
CA LYS A 35 14.49 -2.85 9.27
C LYS A 35 13.32 -3.83 9.17
N PRO A 36 12.18 -3.58 9.86
CA PRO A 36 11.02 -4.46 9.78
C PRO A 36 10.79 -4.84 8.32
N ALA A 37 10.67 -6.15 8.05
CA ALA A 37 10.47 -6.64 6.69
C ALA A 37 9.33 -5.83 6.04
N ASP A 38 9.63 -5.19 4.92
CA ASP A 38 8.67 -4.33 4.23
C ASP A 38 7.47 -5.19 3.80
N ARG A 39 6.33 -4.94 4.40
CA ARG A 39 5.11 -5.71 4.20
C ARG A 39 4.77 -5.95 2.72
N TRP A 40 5.12 -5.02 1.84
CA TRP A 40 4.75 -5.04 0.42
C TRP A 40 5.89 -5.50 -0.50
N GLU A 41 7.11 -5.67 0.02
CA GLU A 41 8.29 -5.95 -0.80
C GLU A 41 8.09 -7.16 -1.72
N SER A 42 7.48 -8.24 -1.21
CA SER A 42 7.21 -9.44 -2.01
C SER A 42 6.26 -9.17 -3.19
N SER A 43 5.28 -8.28 -3.00
CA SER A 43 4.35 -7.89 -4.08
C SER A 43 5.04 -7.01 -5.11
N ILE A 44 5.88 -6.08 -4.65
CA ILE A 44 6.62 -5.16 -5.53
C ILE A 44 7.68 -5.92 -6.34
N ALA A 45 8.48 -6.76 -5.69
CA ALA A 45 9.48 -7.62 -6.37
C ALA A 45 8.83 -8.56 -7.40
N ARG A 46 7.62 -9.06 -7.12
CA ARG A 46 6.86 -9.86 -8.09
C ARG A 46 6.49 -9.04 -9.33
N PHE A 47 6.09 -7.78 -9.19
CA PHE A 47 5.84 -6.93 -10.35
C PHE A 47 7.10 -6.72 -11.17
N GLU A 48 8.22 -6.40 -10.54
CA GLU A 48 9.52 -6.23 -11.21
C GLU A 48 9.96 -7.50 -11.95
N ALA A 49 9.81 -8.66 -11.32
CA ALA A 49 10.15 -9.96 -11.92
C ALA A 49 9.27 -10.31 -13.13
N LEU A 50 7.99 -9.94 -13.10
CA LEU A 50 7.07 -10.10 -14.24
C LEU A 50 7.46 -9.15 -15.38
N ASP A 51 7.77 -7.91 -15.06
CA ASP A 51 8.14 -6.89 -16.02
C ASP A 51 9.48 -7.19 -16.71
N ALA A 52 10.42 -7.81 -16.00
CA ALA A 52 11.67 -8.30 -16.59
C ALA A 52 11.44 -9.37 -17.67
N LYS A 53 10.38 -10.19 -17.50
CA LYS A 53 10.01 -11.24 -18.48
C LYS A 53 9.10 -10.70 -19.59
N HIS A 54 8.20 -9.81 -19.24
CA HIS A 54 7.15 -9.27 -20.11
C HIS A 54 7.04 -7.76 -19.90
N PRO A 55 7.95 -6.96 -20.49
CA PRO A 55 7.94 -5.51 -20.30
C PRO A 55 6.61 -4.89 -20.72
N PRO A 56 5.92 -4.19 -19.82
CA PRO A 56 4.65 -3.55 -20.16
C PRO A 56 4.88 -2.36 -21.11
N PRO A 57 3.88 -2.02 -21.94
CA PRO A 57 4.00 -0.93 -22.89
C PRO A 57 4.19 0.42 -22.19
N LYS A 58 5.05 1.27 -22.73
CA LYS A 58 5.15 2.66 -22.29
C LYS A 58 3.90 3.45 -22.69
N GLY A 59 3.54 4.43 -21.88
CA GLY A 59 2.37 5.27 -22.17
C GLY A 59 1.02 4.58 -21.94
N ALA A 60 1.00 3.42 -21.28
CA ALA A 60 -0.23 2.71 -20.90
C ALA A 60 -1.03 3.44 -19.82
N ILE A 61 -2.21 2.92 -19.52
CA ILE A 61 -3.02 3.29 -18.35
C ILE A 61 -2.58 2.43 -17.17
N LEU A 62 -2.02 3.05 -16.15
CA LEU A 62 -1.57 2.38 -14.95
C LEU A 62 -2.62 2.47 -13.84
N PHE A 63 -3.06 1.34 -13.34
CA PHE A 63 -3.91 1.24 -12.15
C PHE A 63 -3.06 0.91 -10.94
N ILE A 64 -3.09 1.77 -9.92
CA ILE A 64 -2.32 1.59 -8.67
C ILE A 64 -3.21 1.81 -7.45
N GLY A 65 -2.89 1.13 -6.36
CA GLY A 65 -3.56 1.28 -5.08
C GLY A 65 -3.82 -0.03 -4.36
N SER A 66 -4.89 -0.08 -3.58
CA SER A 66 -5.16 -1.15 -2.63
C SER A 66 -5.90 -2.36 -3.22
N SER A 67 -6.51 -3.17 -2.37
CA SER A 67 -7.20 -4.42 -2.74
C SER A 67 -8.29 -4.26 -3.82
N SER A 68 -8.93 -3.09 -3.89
CA SER A 68 -9.92 -2.84 -4.95
C SER A 68 -9.27 -2.74 -6.34
N ILE A 69 -8.00 -2.34 -6.44
CA ILE A 69 -7.26 -2.42 -7.70
C ILE A 69 -6.81 -3.87 -7.97
N VAL A 70 -6.30 -4.58 -6.94
CA VAL A 70 -5.91 -5.99 -7.08
C VAL A 70 -7.02 -6.85 -7.66
N GLY A 71 -8.23 -6.70 -7.15
CA GLY A 71 -9.39 -7.51 -7.52
C GLY A 71 -10.07 -7.12 -8.84
N TRP A 72 -9.56 -6.09 -9.54
CA TRP A 72 -10.16 -5.58 -10.77
C TRP A 72 -9.60 -6.29 -12.00
N ASP A 73 -10.43 -7.03 -12.70
CA ASP A 73 -10.11 -7.60 -14.01
C ASP A 73 -10.12 -6.48 -15.07
N LEU A 74 -8.96 -5.84 -15.23
CA LEU A 74 -8.81 -4.69 -16.13
C LEU A 74 -8.95 -5.08 -17.60
N ALA A 75 -8.48 -6.26 -17.99
CA ALA A 75 -8.56 -6.72 -19.38
C ALA A 75 -10.01 -6.91 -19.80
N LYS A 76 -10.84 -7.47 -18.92
CA LYS A 76 -12.29 -7.60 -19.13
C LYS A 76 -13.02 -6.28 -19.07
N SER A 77 -12.61 -5.38 -18.17
CA SER A 77 -13.28 -4.09 -17.94
C SER A 77 -12.98 -3.06 -19.03
N PHE A 78 -11.77 -3.11 -19.60
CA PHE A 78 -11.28 -2.14 -20.59
C PHE A 78 -10.65 -2.84 -21.81
N PRO A 79 -11.43 -3.64 -22.54
CA PRO A 79 -10.93 -4.38 -23.71
C PRO A 79 -10.34 -3.40 -24.73
N GLY A 80 -9.19 -3.77 -25.30
CA GLY A 80 -8.49 -2.95 -26.30
C GLY A 80 -7.69 -1.77 -25.74
N LEU A 81 -7.74 -1.50 -24.44
CA LEU A 81 -6.88 -0.48 -23.83
C LEU A 81 -5.61 -1.10 -23.25
N PRO A 82 -4.45 -0.44 -23.38
CA PRO A 82 -3.20 -0.88 -22.78
C PRO A 82 -3.20 -0.59 -21.26
N VAL A 83 -3.73 -1.53 -20.48
CA VAL A 83 -3.87 -1.37 -19.02
C VAL A 83 -2.82 -2.18 -18.26
N ILE A 84 -2.31 -1.61 -17.17
CA ILE A 84 -1.34 -2.24 -16.26
C ILE A 84 -1.92 -2.21 -14.85
N ASN A 85 -2.00 -3.38 -14.18
CA ASN A 85 -2.42 -3.46 -12.77
C ASN A 85 -1.20 -3.53 -11.85
N ARG A 86 -1.09 -2.54 -10.95
CA ARG A 86 -0.08 -2.45 -9.88
C ARG A 86 -0.75 -2.24 -8.52
N GLY A 87 -1.88 -2.92 -8.32
CA GLY A 87 -2.55 -2.99 -7.02
C GLY A 87 -1.81 -3.91 -6.05
N PHE A 88 -1.75 -3.52 -4.78
CA PHE A 88 -1.23 -4.35 -3.69
C PHE A 88 -2.12 -4.21 -2.45
N GLY A 89 -2.69 -5.34 -2.03
CA GLY A 89 -3.82 -5.39 -1.11
C GLY A 89 -3.53 -4.83 0.27
N GLY A 90 -4.46 -4.04 0.83
CA GLY A 90 -4.32 -3.44 2.17
C GLY A 90 -3.37 -2.24 2.24
N SER A 91 -2.82 -1.78 1.09
CA SER A 91 -1.94 -0.62 1.04
C SER A 91 -2.67 0.67 1.39
N HIS A 92 -1.90 1.62 1.90
CA HIS A 92 -2.26 3.00 2.14
C HIS A 92 -1.80 3.89 0.97
N LEU A 93 -2.25 5.13 0.95
CA LEU A 93 -1.80 6.11 -0.04
C LEU A 93 -0.30 6.37 0.06
N ALA A 94 0.24 6.46 1.27
CA ALA A 94 1.67 6.60 1.51
C ALA A 94 2.50 5.46 0.91
N ASP A 95 1.97 4.23 0.84
CA ASP A 95 2.65 3.10 0.21
C ASP A 95 2.74 3.30 -1.30
N SER A 96 1.69 3.85 -1.94
CA SER A 96 1.73 4.22 -3.36
C SER A 96 2.80 5.29 -3.64
N VAL A 97 2.98 6.26 -2.73
CA VAL A 97 4.08 7.26 -2.80
C VAL A 97 5.44 6.59 -2.69
N ARG A 98 5.60 5.69 -1.72
CA ARG A 98 6.85 5.00 -1.43
C ARG A 98 7.36 4.18 -2.62
N TYR A 99 6.46 3.44 -3.25
CA TYR A 99 6.82 2.53 -4.34
C TYR A 99 6.69 3.14 -5.74
N ALA A 100 6.32 4.41 -5.88
CA ALA A 100 6.10 5.05 -7.18
C ALA A 100 7.32 4.94 -8.11
N GLU A 101 8.55 5.06 -7.58
CA GLU A 101 9.79 4.95 -8.36
C GLU A 101 9.99 3.56 -8.97
N ARG A 102 9.44 2.52 -8.36
CA ARG A 102 9.59 1.13 -8.78
C ARG A 102 8.45 0.64 -9.67
N ILE A 103 7.21 1.03 -9.35
CA ILE A 103 6.01 0.47 -9.98
C ILE A 103 5.09 1.49 -10.64
N VAL A 104 5.55 2.74 -10.83
CA VAL A 104 4.82 3.79 -11.57
C VAL A 104 5.71 4.45 -12.61
N LEU A 105 6.78 5.13 -12.16
CA LEU A 105 7.63 5.96 -13.03
C LEU A 105 8.29 5.19 -14.16
N PRO A 106 8.75 3.93 -14.01
CA PRO A 106 9.38 3.19 -15.10
C PRO A 106 8.46 2.95 -16.30
N TYR A 107 7.15 2.92 -16.13
CA TYR A 107 6.18 2.70 -17.22
C TYR A 107 5.88 3.97 -18.02
N ARG A 108 6.20 5.15 -17.50
CA ARG A 108 5.89 6.45 -18.11
C ARG A 108 4.40 6.51 -18.56
N PRO A 109 3.44 6.21 -17.66
CA PRO A 109 2.03 6.11 -18.04
C PRO A 109 1.51 7.45 -18.56
N LYS A 110 0.63 7.42 -19.56
CA LYS A 110 -0.15 8.59 -19.96
C LYS A 110 -1.20 8.93 -18.93
N ILE A 111 -1.82 7.89 -18.35
CA ILE A 111 -2.87 8.00 -17.35
C ILE A 111 -2.54 7.10 -16.18
N ILE A 112 -2.69 7.61 -14.97
CA ILE A 112 -2.68 6.83 -13.74
C ILE A 112 -4.10 6.85 -13.15
N VAL A 113 -4.62 5.67 -12.82
CA VAL A 113 -5.84 5.49 -12.03
C VAL A 113 -5.42 5.07 -10.63
N LEU A 114 -5.66 5.92 -9.65
CA LEU A 114 -5.28 5.72 -8.26
C LEU A 114 -6.51 5.47 -7.40
N TYR A 115 -6.49 4.37 -6.62
CA TYR A 115 -7.47 4.10 -5.57
C TYR A 115 -6.80 3.61 -4.29
N ALA A 116 -6.82 4.43 -3.27
CA ALA A 116 -6.39 4.14 -1.89
C ALA A 116 -7.06 5.13 -0.93
N GLY A 117 -6.86 4.99 0.38
CA GLY A 117 -7.38 5.91 1.40
C GLY A 117 -8.40 5.26 2.33
N ASP A 118 -9.15 4.26 1.89
CA ASP A 118 -10.11 3.57 2.74
C ASP A 118 -9.42 2.74 3.85
N ASN A 119 -8.25 2.15 3.59
CA ASN A 119 -7.42 1.49 4.59
C ASN A 119 -6.75 2.49 5.54
N ASP A 120 -6.36 3.64 5.03
CA ASP A 120 -5.79 4.74 5.80
C ASP A 120 -6.77 5.21 6.88
N LEU A 121 -8.01 5.51 6.50
CA LEU A 121 -9.07 5.92 7.41
C LEU A 121 -9.44 4.81 8.41
N ALA A 122 -9.50 3.56 7.94
CA ALA A 122 -9.76 2.41 8.79
C ALA A 122 -8.64 2.15 9.81
N ALA A 123 -7.40 2.51 9.47
CA ALA A 123 -6.24 2.46 10.36
C ALA A 123 -6.14 3.70 11.29
N GLY A 124 -7.14 4.59 11.28
CA GLY A 124 -7.21 5.74 12.17
C GLY A 124 -6.54 7.02 11.66
N LYS A 125 -6.01 7.04 10.43
CA LYS A 125 -5.49 8.30 9.85
C LYS A 125 -6.62 9.32 9.69
N THR A 126 -6.26 10.60 9.76
CA THR A 126 -7.21 11.69 9.51
C THR A 126 -7.46 11.90 8.02
N PRO A 127 -8.60 12.48 7.62
CA PRO A 127 -8.87 12.86 6.23
C PRO A 127 -7.79 13.78 5.65
N GLU A 128 -7.25 14.69 6.46
CA GLU A 128 -6.16 15.61 6.08
C GLU A 128 -4.88 14.83 5.77
N ARG A 129 -4.55 13.80 6.57
CA ARG A 129 -3.37 12.98 6.30
C ARG A 129 -3.52 12.19 5.00
N VAL A 130 -4.71 11.67 4.70
CA VAL A 130 -4.99 11.01 3.42
C VAL A 130 -4.80 11.99 2.26
N TRP A 131 -5.31 13.21 2.39
CA TRP A 131 -5.13 14.27 1.41
C TRP A 131 -3.66 14.69 1.23
N GLU A 132 -2.88 14.79 2.32
CA GLU A 132 -1.43 15.06 2.25
C GLU A 132 -0.69 13.96 1.50
N ASP A 133 -0.98 12.69 1.79
CA ASP A 133 -0.40 11.55 1.10
C ASP A 133 -0.80 11.54 -0.40
N TYR A 134 -2.03 11.96 -0.76
CA TYR A 134 -2.45 12.17 -2.14
C TYR A 134 -1.62 13.23 -2.85
N LYS A 135 -1.46 14.40 -2.24
CA LYS A 135 -0.62 15.48 -2.79
C LYS A 135 0.83 15.04 -2.97
N ALA A 136 1.37 14.29 -2.01
CA ALA A 136 2.72 13.74 -2.11
C ALA A 136 2.86 12.79 -3.30
N PHE A 137 1.84 11.95 -3.59
CA PHE A 137 1.82 11.10 -4.77
C PHE A 137 1.81 11.93 -6.06
N VAL A 138 0.90 12.89 -6.16
CA VAL A 138 0.79 13.81 -7.32
C VAL A 138 2.10 14.52 -7.58
N ASN A 139 2.70 15.14 -6.56
CA ASN A 139 3.96 15.87 -6.67
C ASN A 139 5.09 14.96 -7.13
N LYS A 140 5.20 13.75 -6.57
CA LYS A 140 6.22 12.78 -6.95
C LYS A 140 6.10 12.36 -8.42
N VAL A 141 4.89 12.08 -8.86
CA VAL A 141 4.64 11.70 -10.26
C VAL A 141 4.91 12.87 -11.19
N HIS A 142 4.36 14.06 -10.92
CA HIS A 142 4.50 15.21 -11.82
C HIS A 142 5.92 15.79 -11.87
N ALA A 143 6.73 15.60 -10.81
CA ALA A 143 8.15 15.96 -10.85
C ALA A 143 8.92 15.15 -11.90
N ALA A 144 8.57 13.88 -12.10
CA ALA A 144 9.22 13.00 -13.06
C ALA A 144 8.49 12.92 -14.42
N LEU A 145 7.17 13.03 -14.39
CA LEU A 145 6.25 12.82 -15.52
C LEU A 145 5.22 13.97 -15.58
N PRO A 146 5.62 15.18 -15.97
CA PRO A 146 4.80 16.40 -15.84
C PRO A 146 3.51 16.40 -16.67
N GLN A 147 3.39 15.52 -17.67
CA GLN A 147 2.21 15.44 -18.53
C GLN A 147 1.27 14.29 -18.18
N THR A 148 1.61 13.47 -17.18
CA THR A 148 0.77 12.33 -16.78
C THR A 148 -0.53 12.81 -16.14
N LYS A 149 -1.66 12.35 -16.69
CA LYS A 149 -2.98 12.55 -16.09
C LYS A 149 -3.17 11.60 -14.91
N ILE A 150 -3.61 12.13 -13.78
CA ILE A 150 -3.89 11.32 -12.57
C ILE A 150 -5.38 11.38 -12.29
N ILE A 151 -6.02 10.23 -12.31
CA ILE A 151 -7.43 10.04 -12.00
C ILE A 151 -7.52 9.38 -10.63
N TYR A 152 -8.05 10.08 -9.65
CA TYR A 152 -8.32 9.52 -8.34
C TYR A 152 -9.78 9.06 -8.27
N ILE A 153 -9.99 7.77 -8.02
CA ILE A 153 -11.31 7.26 -7.70
C ILE A 153 -11.59 7.56 -6.24
N GLY A 154 -12.66 8.29 -5.97
CA GLY A 154 -13.06 8.64 -4.61
C GLY A 154 -13.12 7.42 -3.68
N ILE A 155 -12.83 7.63 -2.41
CA ILE A 155 -12.93 6.56 -1.41
C ILE A 155 -14.40 6.11 -1.34
N LYS A 156 -14.62 4.82 -1.59
CA LYS A 156 -15.96 4.26 -1.69
C LYS A 156 -16.68 4.17 -0.34
N PRO A 157 -17.99 4.40 -0.30
CA PRO A 157 -18.81 3.95 0.81
C PRO A 157 -18.86 2.41 0.82
N SER A 158 -18.86 1.82 2.02
CA SER A 158 -19.01 0.37 2.18
C SER A 158 -19.74 0.06 3.47
N ILE A 159 -20.40 -1.09 3.54
CA ILE A 159 -21.17 -1.51 4.73
C ILE A 159 -20.23 -1.70 5.89
N ALA A 160 -19.11 -2.42 5.69
CA ALA A 160 -18.14 -2.71 6.73
C ALA A 160 -17.48 -1.45 7.32
N ARG A 161 -17.42 -0.35 6.55
CA ARG A 161 -16.78 0.91 6.98
C ARG A 161 -17.76 2.09 7.00
N TRP A 162 -19.06 1.83 7.07
CA TRP A 162 -20.08 2.90 7.06
C TRP A 162 -19.91 3.90 8.21
N HIS A 163 -19.43 3.44 9.35
CA HIS A 163 -19.10 4.29 10.49
C HIS A 163 -18.00 5.34 10.22
N LEU A 164 -17.27 5.23 9.10
CA LEU A 164 -16.26 6.19 8.67
C LEU A 164 -16.77 7.17 7.62
N ILE A 165 -18.06 7.16 7.26
CA ILE A 165 -18.58 7.88 6.11
C ILE A 165 -18.27 9.38 6.14
N ASP A 166 -18.35 10.03 7.29
CA ASP A 166 -18.04 11.46 7.41
C ASP A 166 -16.56 11.76 7.15
N LYS A 167 -15.66 10.86 7.61
CA LYS A 167 -14.23 10.94 7.31
C LYS A 167 -13.96 10.70 5.82
N ILE A 168 -14.64 9.74 5.23
CA ILE A 168 -14.57 9.44 3.79
C ILE A 168 -14.98 10.66 2.97
N ARG A 169 -16.14 11.24 3.27
CA ARG A 169 -16.64 12.45 2.61
C ARG A 169 -15.69 13.63 2.74
N LYS A 170 -15.10 13.82 3.92
CA LYS A 170 -14.13 14.89 4.15
C LYS A 170 -12.88 14.69 3.32
N ALA A 171 -12.30 13.49 3.30
CA ALA A 171 -11.12 13.17 2.48
C ALA A 171 -11.41 13.34 0.99
N ASN A 172 -12.54 12.81 0.51
CA ASN A 172 -12.97 12.93 -0.88
C ASN A 172 -13.13 14.39 -1.30
N ARG A 173 -13.73 15.23 -0.46
CA ARG A 173 -13.88 16.67 -0.73
C ARG A 173 -12.53 17.36 -0.87
N LEU A 174 -11.59 17.17 0.07
CA LEU A 174 -10.26 17.77 0.02
C LEU A 174 -9.49 17.37 -1.25
N ILE A 175 -9.61 16.11 -1.65
CA ILE A 175 -8.98 15.61 -2.87
C ILE A 175 -9.66 16.17 -4.12
N ALA A 176 -10.99 16.23 -4.15
CA ALA A 176 -11.75 16.81 -5.26
C ALA A 176 -11.44 18.29 -5.45
N GLU A 177 -11.37 19.09 -4.37
CA GLU A 177 -10.97 20.49 -4.39
C GLU A 177 -9.56 20.65 -4.97
N THR A 178 -8.62 19.80 -4.58
CA THR A 178 -7.27 19.79 -5.16
C THR A 178 -7.28 19.43 -6.64
N ALA A 179 -8.06 18.41 -7.04
CA ALA A 179 -8.14 18.01 -8.44
C ALA A 179 -8.73 19.11 -9.33
N ALA A 180 -9.62 19.93 -8.81
CA ALA A 180 -10.22 21.05 -9.54
C ALA A 180 -9.23 22.19 -9.88
N THR A 181 -8.05 22.24 -9.24
CA THR A 181 -7.05 23.27 -9.47
C THR A 181 -6.02 22.92 -10.56
N ASP A 182 -6.02 21.69 -11.09
CA ASP A 182 -5.06 21.22 -12.10
C ASP A 182 -5.77 20.34 -13.14
N GLN A 183 -5.73 20.74 -14.41
CA GLN A 183 -6.39 20.01 -15.51
C GLN A 183 -5.84 18.59 -15.74
N ARG A 184 -4.65 18.28 -15.20
CA ARG A 184 -4.05 16.93 -15.23
C ARG A 184 -4.63 16.00 -14.16
N LEU A 185 -5.39 16.55 -13.21
CA LEU A 185 -6.00 15.81 -12.10
C LEU A 185 -7.50 15.65 -12.35
N VAL A 186 -8.01 14.47 -12.07
CA VAL A 186 -9.43 14.15 -12.16
C VAL A 186 -9.85 13.45 -10.88
N PHE A 187 -10.94 13.90 -10.29
CA PHE A 187 -11.63 13.19 -9.21
C PHE A 187 -12.87 12.51 -9.78
N VAL A 188 -12.97 11.20 -9.65
CA VAL A 188 -14.17 10.44 -10.05
C VAL A 188 -15.01 10.17 -8.82
N ASP A 189 -16.12 10.88 -8.69
CA ASP A 189 -17.10 10.65 -7.61
C ASP A 189 -17.85 9.34 -7.86
N ILE A 190 -17.72 8.43 -6.91
CA ILE A 190 -18.38 7.13 -6.92
C ILE A 190 -19.38 6.98 -5.76
N GLU A 191 -19.44 7.96 -4.84
CA GLU A 191 -20.29 7.82 -3.65
C GLU A 191 -21.76 7.73 -4.04
N LYS A 192 -22.28 8.77 -4.70
CA LYS A 192 -23.70 8.81 -5.06
C LYS A 192 -24.18 7.57 -5.84
N PRO A 193 -23.47 7.08 -6.88
CA PRO A 193 -23.84 5.86 -7.58
C PRO A 193 -23.78 4.58 -6.75
N MET A 194 -22.99 4.57 -5.66
CA MET A 194 -22.87 3.43 -4.76
C MET A 194 -23.85 3.45 -3.58
N LEU A 195 -24.67 4.48 -3.44
CA LEU A 195 -25.71 4.57 -2.42
C LEU A 195 -27.07 4.20 -2.99
N GLY A 196 -27.88 3.53 -2.16
CA GLY A 196 -29.27 3.24 -2.43
C GLY A 196 -30.20 4.45 -2.15
N PRO A 197 -31.50 4.30 -2.40
CA PRO A 197 -32.50 5.34 -2.09
C PRO A 197 -32.56 5.71 -0.61
N ASP A 198 -32.16 4.78 0.26
CA ASP A 198 -32.07 4.96 1.71
C ASP A 198 -30.77 5.69 2.15
N GLY A 199 -29.94 6.09 1.21
CA GLY A 199 -28.65 6.72 1.46
C GLY A 199 -27.59 5.79 2.06
N LYS A 200 -27.77 4.47 2.01
CA LYS A 200 -26.83 3.46 2.50
C LYS A 200 -26.08 2.79 1.35
N PRO A 201 -24.91 2.16 1.62
CA PRO A 201 -24.17 1.43 0.59
C PRO A 201 -25.00 0.28 0.01
N ARG A 202 -25.03 0.20 -1.30
CA ARG A 202 -25.72 -0.83 -2.06
C ARG A 202 -25.03 -2.17 -1.93
N GLN A 203 -25.68 -3.12 -1.22
CA GLN A 203 -25.13 -4.47 -0.96
C GLN A 203 -24.83 -5.23 -2.25
N GLU A 204 -25.65 -5.07 -3.30
CA GLU A 204 -25.49 -5.75 -4.59
C GLU A 204 -24.23 -5.34 -5.36
N LEU A 205 -23.50 -4.32 -4.94
CA LEU A 205 -22.22 -3.90 -5.49
C LEU A 205 -21.03 -4.52 -4.77
N LEU A 206 -21.26 -5.11 -3.60
CA LEU A 206 -20.23 -5.59 -2.69
C LEU A 206 -20.24 -7.11 -2.59
N LYS A 207 -19.11 -7.67 -2.20
CA LYS A 207 -19.01 -9.07 -1.76
C LYS A 207 -19.71 -9.25 -0.41
N ALA A 208 -19.80 -10.50 0.05
CA ALA A 208 -20.40 -10.83 1.33
C ALA A 208 -19.72 -10.15 2.54
N ASP A 209 -18.45 -9.75 2.41
CA ASP A 209 -17.71 -9.02 3.44
C ASP A 209 -18.17 -7.54 3.60
N GLY A 210 -19.07 -7.07 2.76
CA GLY A 210 -19.57 -5.69 2.78
C GLY A 210 -18.52 -4.62 2.52
N LEU A 211 -17.33 -5.00 2.01
CA LEU A 211 -16.19 -4.12 1.78
C LEU A 211 -15.69 -4.15 0.33
N HIS A 212 -15.36 -5.34 -0.18
CA HIS A 212 -14.80 -5.49 -1.52
C HIS A 212 -15.88 -5.50 -2.59
N LEU A 213 -15.56 -4.94 -3.75
CA LEU A 213 -16.47 -4.94 -4.89
C LEU A 213 -16.63 -6.35 -5.46
N ASN A 214 -17.84 -6.67 -5.90
CA ASN A 214 -18.13 -7.80 -6.77
C ASN A 214 -18.11 -7.35 -8.25
N GLN A 215 -18.50 -8.24 -9.16
CA GLN A 215 -18.51 -7.92 -10.60
C GLN A 215 -19.42 -6.75 -10.96
N THR A 216 -20.58 -6.61 -10.30
CA THR A 216 -21.52 -5.49 -10.52
C THR A 216 -20.91 -4.17 -10.06
N GLY A 217 -20.23 -4.18 -8.92
CA GLY A 217 -19.50 -3.02 -8.43
C GLY A 217 -18.35 -2.59 -9.35
N TYR A 218 -17.56 -3.53 -9.86
CA TYR A 218 -16.52 -3.23 -10.84
C TYR A 218 -17.08 -2.75 -12.18
N LYS A 219 -18.23 -3.27 -12.60
CA LYS A 219 -18.91 -2.74 -13.79
C LYS A 219 -19.30 -1.28 -13.61
N LEU A 220 -19.90 -0.94 -12.48
CA LEU A 220 -20.25 0.44 -12.15
C LEU A 220 -19.01 1.36 -12.19
N TRP A 221 -17.92 0.94 -11.55
CA TRP A 221 -16.69 1.72 -11.55
C TRP A 221 -16.10 1.86 -12.95
N SER A 222 -16.14 0.81 -13.75
CA SER A 222 -15.66 0.84 -15.14
C SER A 222 -16.46 1.84 -15.98
N ASP A 223 -17.78 1.85 -15.83
CA ASP A 223 -18.66 2.76 -16.57
C ASP A 223 -18.41 4.22 -16.19
N LEU A 224 -18.20 4.50 -14.89
CA LEU A 224 -17.87 5.85 -14.40
C LEU A 224 -16.48 6.32 -14.85
N LEU A 225 -15.51 5.40 -14.91
CA LEU A 225 -14.13 5.72 -15.28
C LEU A 225 -13.93 5.88 -16.79
N ARG A 226 -14.63 5.10 -17.61
CA ARG A 226 -14.45 5.02 -19.06
C ARG A 226 -14.42 6.38 -19.80
N PRO A 227 -15.26 7.36 -19.47
CA PRO A 227 -15.21 8.69 -20.11
C PRO A 227 -13.86 9.40 -19.95
N HIS A 228 -13.14 9.13 -18.87
CA HIS A 228 -11.86 9.78 -18.52
C HIS A 228 -10.64 9.10 -19.15
N LEU A 229 -10.81 7.92 -19.78
CA LEU A 229 -9.74 7.13 -20.40
C LEU A 229 -9.59 7.34 -21.91
N LYS A 230 -10.41 8.15 -22.53
CA LYS A 230 -10.45 8.33 -23.99
C LYS A 230 -9.13 8.80 -24.59
N ASP A 231 -8.36 9.62 -23.84
CA ASP A 231 -7.08 10.17 -24.26
C ASP A 231 -5.95 9.12 -24.34
N ALA A 232 -6.20 7.90 -23.80
CA ALA A 232 -5.24 6.81 -23.84
C ALA A 232 -5.37 5.91 -25.07
N VAL A 233 -6.42 6.07 -25.86
CA VAL A 233 -6.59 5.33 -27.11
C VAL A 233 -5.53 5.83 -28.09
N PRO A 234 -4.62 4.98 -28.63
CA PRO A 234 -3.78 5.38 -29.74
C PRO A 234 -4.68 5.88 -30.86
N ALA A 235 -4.29 7.00 -31.49
CA ALA A 235 -4.94 7.38 -32.75
C ALA A 235 -4.83 6.19 -33.71
N PRO A 236 -5.89 5.84 -34.46
CA PRO A 236 -5.79 4.79 -35.46
C PRO A 236 -4.64 5.15 -36.41
N ASP A 237 -3.75 4.17 -36.62
CA ASP A 237 -2.67 4.32 -37.60
C ASP A 237 -3.31 4.77 -38.94
N ARG A 238 -2.93 5.96 -39.39
CA ARG A 238 -3.38 6.51 -40.70
C ARG A 238 -2.54 5.93 -41.80
#